data_3f002657e56f9f005a86ab17eee0c3eb
#
_entry.id   3f002657e56f9f005a86ab17eee0c3eb
#
_cell.length_a   1.000
_cell.length_b   1.000
_cell.length_c   1.000
_cell.angle_alpha   90.00
_cell.angle_beta   90.00
_cell.angle_gamma   90.00
#
_symmetry.space_group_name_H-M   'P 1'
#
loop_
_entity.id
_entity.type
_entity.pdbx_description
1 polymer ?
#
loop_
_entity_poly.entity_id
_entity_poly.type
_entity_poly.pdbx_seq_one_letter_code
_entity_poly.pdbx_strand_id
1 'polypeptide(L)'
;MCIRDRLNTMWTGLIPVRMQKAIDRRFEPLPAEERSSAPYDMIRAVVNLTAASILIAIGTSYQLPLSTTYVVFMVAMGSSLADRTWGRESAVYRITGVMAVISGWFITALGGFLIAFGVTLLLLWGGWIAVTVLVALCAWLLVRSHRNVEQIKAAETKESPVVRAETPDEVLCVCIGEVCTTMEHVTRIYNRTLVAVFKENRKVLKEMVQSSDKLFEEARDRKYGIMPTLRRLQQCDIDTGHFYVQVVDYLSEVTKALIHITRPAYEHINNNHEGLTKEQIVDLMRVNDQVEAIFDKINDMLRTKDFSDLDMVLEMRDKLFDTIVEAIKSQLRRINGDETVSTRASVLYLTILNETKTMILQARNLLKSQHYFLEHKK
;
A
#
# COMPACT_ATOMS: atom_id res chain seq x y z
N MET A 1 27.85 -13.38 -11.61
CA MET A 1 27.54 -14.83 -11.66
C MET A 1 26.55 -15.11 -10.56
N CYS A 2 25.25 -15.21 -10.89
CA CYS A 2 24.15 -15.31 -9.91
C CYS A 2 24.17 -16.66 -9.17
N ILE A 3 23.69 -16.63 -7.91
CA ILE A 3 23.44 -17.83 -7.07
C ILE A 3 22.63 -18.87 -7.85
N ARG A 4 21.74 -18.41 -8.74
CA ARG A 4 20.95 -19.21 -9.66
C ARG A 4 21.79 -20.11 -10.58
N ASP A 5 22.91 -19.58 -11.12
CA ASP A 5 23.74 -20.32 -12.07
C ASP A 5 24.55 -21.40 -11.36
N ARG A 6 24.95 -21.19 -10.10
CA ARG A 6 25.61 -22.20 -9.27
C ARG A 6 24.68 -23.32 -8.83
N LEU A 7 23.45 -23.00 -8.45
CA LEU A 7 22.43 -24.01 -8.11
C LEU A 7 22.05 -24.84 -9.33
N ASN A 8 21.89 -24.20 -10.48
CA ASN A 8 21.54 -24.89 -11.71
C ASN A 8 22.67 -25.84 -12.15
N THR A 9 23.93 -25.44 -12.07
CA THR A 9 25.08 -26.29 -12.38
C THR A 9 25.25 -27.45 -11.40
N MET A 10 24.95 -27.28 -10.12
CA MET A 10 24.98 -28.38 -9.15
C MET A 10 23.87 -29.41 -9.41
N TRP A 11 22.67 -28.98 -9.74
CA TRP A 11 21.53 -29.88 -10.00
C TRP A 11 21.65 -30.58 -11.36
N THR A 12 22.13 -29.90 -12.39
CA THR A 12 22.31 -30.48 -13.73
C THR A 12 23.39 -31.57 -13.77
N GLY A 13 24.39 -31.50 -12.87
CA GLY A 13 25.42 -32.54 -12.72
C GLY A 13 24.93 -33.85 -12.09
N LEU A 14 23.81 -33.84 -11.36
CA LEU A 14 23.24 -35.00 -10.66
C LEU A 14 22.20 -35.78 -11.50
N ILE A 15 21.68 -35.18 -12.57
CA ILE A 15 20.60 -35.76 -13.37
C ILE A 15 21.18 -36.34 -14.66
N PRO A 16 20.93 -37.62 -15.05
CA PRO A 16 21.37 -38.16 -16.30
C PRO A 16 20.88 -37.35 -17.51
N VAL A 17 21.75 -37.14 -18.51
CA VAL A 17 21.47 -36.30 -19.69
C VAL A 17 20.18 -36.72 -20.45
N ARG A 18 19.82 -38.00 -20.42
CA ARG A 18 18.58 -38.51 -21.02
C ARG A 18 17.32 -38.00 -20.27
N MET A 19 17.40 -37.91 -18.94
CA MET A 19 16.30 -37.43 -18.13
C MET A 19 16.15 -35.90 -18.23
N GLN A 20 17.29 -35.20 -18.37
CA GLN A 20 17.35 -33.76 -18.61
C GLN A 20 16.67 -33.37 -19.93
N LYS A 21 16.96 -34.07 -21.02
CA LYS A 21 16.32 -33.86 -22.34
C LYS A 21 14.81 -34.19 -22.31
N ALA A 22 14.40 -35.22 -21.57
CA ALA A 22 12.96 -35.54 -21.41
C ALA A 22 12.21 -34.50 -20.60
N ILE A 23 12.86 -33.89 -19.61
CA ILE A 23 12.31 -32.80 -18.82
C ILE A 23 12.20 -31.55 -19.66
N ASP A 24 13.27 -31.17 -20.40
CA ASP A 24 13.29 -29.95 -21.21
C ASP A 24 12.24 -29.98 -22.33
N ARG A 25 11.99 -31.15 -22.90
CA ARG A 25 10.95 -31.35 -23.93
C ARG A 25 9.52 -31.09 -23.38
N ARG A 26 9.28 -31.25 -22.06
CA ARG A 26 8.01 -30.95 -21.44
C ARG A 26 7.79 -29.46 -21.15
N PHE A 27 8.84 -28.65 -21.22
CA PHE A 27 8.80 -27.20 -21.02
C PHE A 27 8.88 -26.42 -22.34
N GLU A 28 8.81 -27.09 -23.49
CA GLU A 28 8.66 -26.39 -24.76
C GLU A 28 7.32 -25.67 -24.80
N PRO A 29 7.29 -24.35 -25.09
CA PRO A 29 6.06 -23.58 -25.13
C PRO A 29 5.14 -24.10 -26.23
N LEU A 30 3.89 -24.37 -25.91
CA LEU A 30 2.85 -24.75 -26.87
C LEU A 30 2.64 -23.62 -27.89
N PRO A 31 2.38 -23.96 -29.17
CA PRO A 31 1.99 -22.97 -30.17
C PRO A 31 0.83 -22.13 -29.71
N ALA A 32 0.79 -20.87 -30.12
CA ALA A 32 -0.23 -19.90 -29.66
C ALA A 32 -1.68 -20.36 -29.91
N GLU A 33 -1.90 -21.17 -30.95
CA GLU A 33 -3.20 -21.74 -31.32
C GLU A 33 -3.70 -22.84 -30.35
N GLU A 34 -2.79 -23.53 -29.66
CA GLU A 34 -3.14 -24.60 -28.70
C GLU A 34 -3.17 -24.13 -27.25
N ARG A 35 -2.91 -22.85 -26.97
CA ARG A 35 -3.02 -22.30 -25.62
C ARG A 35 -4.48 -22.27 -25.21
N SER A 36 -4.92 -23.32 -24.48
CA SER A 36 -6.26 -23.38 -23.94
C SER A 36 -6.48 -22.19 -22.97
N SER A 37 -7.65 -21.57 -23.04
CA SER A 37 -8.11 -20.53 -22.10
C SER A 37 -8.43 -21.10 -20.70
N ALA A 38 -8.06 -22.36 -20.41
CA ALA A 38 -8.31 -22.97 -19.13
C ALA A 38 -7.48 -22.28 -18.04
N PRO A 39 -8.10 -21.89 -16.90
CA PRO A 39 -7.39 -21.19 -15.85
C PRO A 39 -6.35 -22.14 -15.23
N TYR A 40 -5.09 -21.86 -15.51
CA TYR A 40 -3.91 -22.59 -15.03
C TYR A 40 -3.89 -22.75 -13.51
N ASP A 41 -4.44 -21.78 -12.78
CA ASP A 41 -4.53 -21.78 -11.33
C ASP A 41 -5.43 -22.91 -10.80
N MET A 42 -6.48 -23.30 -11.52
CA MET A 42 -7.38 -24.39 -11.11
C MET A 42 -6.67 -25.75 -11.16
N ILE A 43 -5.90 -26.02 -12.21
CA ILE A 43 -5.12 -27.28 -12.37
C ILE A 43 -4.07 -27.38 -11.27
N ARG A 44 -3.36 -26.28 -11.01
CA ARG A 44 -2.35 -26.20 -9.94
C ARG A 44 -2.99 -26.42 -8.56
N ALA A 45 -4.15 -25.83 -8.30
CA ALA A 45 -4.88 -26.01 -7.05
C ALA A 45 -5.27 -27.48 -6.81
N VAL A 46 -5.76 -28.16 -7.84
CA VAL A 46 -6.11 -29.60 -7.76
C VAL A 46 -4.87 -30.45 -7.50
N VAL A 47 -3.77 -30.22 -8.22
CA VAL A 47 -2.51 -30.95 -8.00
C VAL A 47 -1.97 -30.74 -6.60
N ASN A 48 -1.95 -29.50 -6.13
CA ASN A 48 -1.49 -29.17 -4.78
C ASN A 48 -2.34 -29.82 -3.70
N LEU A 49 -3.68 -29.79 -3.86
CA LEU A 49 -4.61 -30.40 -2.92
C LEU A 49 -4.43 -31.92 -2.84
N THR A 50 -4.34 -32.60 -3.99
CA THR A 50 -4.13 -34.06 -4.06
C THR A 50 -2.78 -34.46 -3.48
N ALA A 51 -1.69 -33.78 -3.84
CA ALA A 51 -0.36 -34.08 -3.32
C ALA A 51 -0.28 -33.85 -1.80
N ALA A 52 -0.83 -32.73 -1.32
CA ALA A 52 -0.90 -32.44 0.11
C ALA A 52 -1.71 -33.48 0.89
N SER A 53 -2.87 -33.88 0.37
CA SER A 53 -3.72 -34.91 1.00
C SER A 53 -3.01 -36.26 1.12
N ILE A 54 -2.30 -36.68 0.07
CA ILE A 54 -1.51 -37.91 0.07
C ILE A 54 -0.40 -37.85 1.12
N LEU A 55 0.36 -36.73 1.15
CA LEU A 55 1.46 -36.58 2.12
C LEU A 55 0.96 -36.52 3.56
N ILE A 56 -0.19 -35.86 3.81
CA ILE A 56 -0.81 -35.81 5.13
C ILE A 56 -1.28 -37.22 5.55
N ALA A 57 -1.93 -37.98 4.65
CA ALA A 57 -2.36 -39.33 4.92
C ALA A 57 -1.18 -40.25 5.26
N ILE A 58 -0.09 -40.19 4.51
CA ILE A 58 1.13 -40.95 4.78
C ILE A 58 1.71 -40.55 6.14
N GLY A 59 1.89 -39.24 6.39
CA GLY A 59 2.44 -38.73 7.63
C GLY A 59 1.61 -39.16 8.85
N THR A 60 0.30 -39.11 8.74
CA THR A 60 -0.64 -39.54 9.79
C THR A 60 -0.54 -41.06 10.02
N SER A 61 -0.40 -41.85 8.96
CA SER A 61 -0.23 -43.30 9.07
C SER A 61 1.05 -43.69 9.81
N TYR A 62 2.09 -42.90 9.67
CA TYR A 62 3.35 -43.10 10.40
C TYR A 62 3.41 -42.34 11.74
N GLN A 63 2.28 -41.78 12.20
CA GLN A 63 2.18 -41.01 13.45
C GLN A 63 3.23 -39.86 13.56
N LEU A 64 3.60 -39.24 12.42
CA LEU A 64 4.50 -38.12 12.39
C LEU A 64 3.79 -36.85 12.89
N PRO A 65 4.43 -36.04 13.75
CA PRO A 65 3.84 -34.79 14.25
C PRO A 65 3.91 -33.69 13.17
N LEU A 66 3.13 -33.82 12.09
CA LEU A 66 3.12 -32.87 10.98
C LEU A 66 1.97 -31.86 11.10
N SER A 67 2.29 -30.59 10.91
CA SER A 67 1.27 -29.56 10.72
C SER A 67 0.71 -29.65 9.30
N THR A 68 -0.60 -29.78 9.15
CA THR A 68 -1.28 -29.80 7.85
C THR A 68 -1.02 -28.51 7.05
N THR A 69 -1.03 -27.37 7.73
CA THR A 69 -0.72 -26.06 7.12
C THR A 69 0.70 -26.02 6.54
N TYR A 70 1.68 -26.57 7.27
CA TYR A 70 3.05 -26.67 6.80
C TYR A 70 3.18 -27.53 5.55
N VAL A 71 2.54 -28.71 5.54
CA VAL A 71 2.57 -29.62 4.40
C VAL A 71 1.95 -28.98 3.15
N VAL A 72 0.77 -28.38 3.28
CA VAL A 72 0.09 -27.70 2.15
C VAL A 72 0.95 -26.56 1.61
N PHE A 73 1.55 -25.76 2.48
CA PHE A 73 2.44 -24.66 2.09
C PHE A 73 3.67 -25.16 1.34
N MET A 74 4.32 -26.22 1.84
CA MET A 74 5.52 -26.79 1.20
C MET A 74 5.20 -27.44 -0.15
N VAL A 75 4.04 -28.07 -0.29
CA VAL A 75 3.56 -28.63 -1.56
C VAL A 75 3.31 -27.51 -2.59
N ALA A 76 2.63 -26.44 -2.20
CA ALA A 76 2.39 -25.30 -3.07
C ALA A 76 3.70 -24.62 -3.52
N MET A 77 4.71 -24.55 -2.64
CA MET A 77 6.04 -24.05 -2.99
C MET A 77 6.78 -25.00 -3.93
N GLY A 78 6.76 -26.31 -3.63
CA GLY A 78 7.41 -27.32 -4.47
C GLY A 78 6.83 -27.38 -5.88
N SER A 79 5.51 -27.31 -6.01
CA SER A 79 4.86 -27.26 -7.34
C SER A 79 5.22 -26.01 -8.11
N SER A 80 5.30 -24.87 -7.47
CA SER A 80 5.71 -23.61 -8.08
C SER A 80 7.16 -23.63 -8.56
N LEU A 81 8.05 -24.29 -7.81
CA LEU A 81 9.45 -24.52 -8.23
C LEU A 81 9.53 -25.48 -9.42
N ALA A 82 8.68 -26.51 -9.44
CA ALA A 82 8.64 -27.50 -10.53
C ALA A 82 8.22 -26.89 -11.88
N ASP A 83 7.38 -25.86 -11.86
CA ASP A 83 6.92 -25.15 -13.05
C ASP A 83 8.00 -24.25 -13.70
N ARG A 84 9.19 -24.14 -13.12
CA ARG A 84 10.28 -23.27 -13.60
C ARG A 84 9.86 -21.80 -13.84
N THR A 85 8.82 -21.34 -13.15
CA THR A 85 8.32 -19.96 -13.26
C THR A 85 9.22 -18.99 -12.48
N TRP A 86 10.42 -18.73 -13.01
CA TRP A 86 11.45 -17.94 -12.35
C TRP A 86 11.43 -16.45 -12.72
N GLY A 87 10.44 -16.03 -13.51
CA GLY A 87 10.29 -14.64 -13.89
C GLY A 87 9.93 -13.73 -12.71
N ARG A 88 10.26 -12.45 -12.82
CA ARG A 88 9.97 -11.42 -11.82
C ARG A 88 8.46 -11.28 -11.55
N GLU A 89 7.63 -11.61 -12.53
CA GLU A 89 6.16 -11.62 -12.48
C GLU A 89 5.58 -12.89 -11.84
N SER A 90 6.39 -13.92 -11.59
CA SER A 90 5.89 -15.19 -11.08
C SER A 90 5.74 -15.18 -9.55
N ALA A 91 4.76 -15.96 -9.05
CA ALA A 91 4.56 -16.16 -7.62
C ALA A 91 5.77 -16.79 -6.92
N VAL A 92 6.61 -17.50 -7.67
CA VAL A 92 7.83 -18.16 -7.17
C VAL A 92 8.97 -17.17 -6.91
N TYR A 93 8.97 -16.02 -7.57
CA TYR A 93 9.96 -14.99 -7.29
C TYR A 93 9.84 -14.45 -5.85
N ARG A 94 8.76 -14.75 -5.18
CA ARG A 94 8.56 -14.49 -3.74
C ARG A 94 9.36 -15.44 -2.83
N ILE A 95 10.38 -16.13 -3.33
CA ILE A 95 11.25 -17.01 -2.52
C ILE A 95 11.76 -16.28 -1.27
N THR A 96 12.09 -14.99 -1.38
CA THR A 96 12.46 -14.19 -0.21
C THR A 96 11.33 -14.08 0.81
N GLY A 97 10.08 -13.94 0.36
CA GLY A 97 8.90 -13.92 1.23
C GLY A 97 8.67 -15.27 1.89
N VAL A 98 8.81 -16.35 1.13
CA VAL A 98 8.67 -17.74 1.62
C VAL A 98 9.76 -18.06 2.63
N MET A 99 11.02 -17.72 2.33
CA MET A 99 12.13 -17.91 3.26
C MET A 99 11.96 -17.08 4.54
N ALA A 100 11.40 -15.88 4.43
CA ALA A 100 11.05 -15.05 5.58
C ALA A 100 9.98 -15.72 6.46
N VAL A 101 8.95 -16.33 5.87
CA VAL A 101 7.91 -17.07 6.62
C VAL A 101 8.48 -18.29 7.30
N ILE A 102 9.26 -19.13 6.60
CA ILE A 102 9.90 -20.31 7.16
C ILE A 102 10.87 -19.90 8.28
N SER A 103 11.73 -18.92 8.04
CA SER A 103 12.65 -18.38 9.04
C SER A 103 11.89 -17.83 10.25
N GLY A 104 10.77 -17.15 10.02
CA GLY A 104 9.90 -16.64 11.07
C GLY A 104 9.37 -17.75 11.97
N TRP A 105 8.94 -18.88 11.42
CA TRP A 105 8.50 -20.03 12.21
C TRP A 105 9.62 -20.61 13.09
N PHE A 106 10.83 -20.79 12.51
CA PHE A 106 11.97 -21.28 13.28
C PHE A 106 12.38 -20.30 14.37
N ILE A 107 12.45 -18.99 14.07
CA ILE A 107 12.81 -17.96 15.05
C ILE A 107 11.75 -17.88 16.15
N THR A 108 10.45 -17.97 15.81
CA THR A 108 9.38 -17.94 16.80
C THR A 108 9.42 -19.16 17.70
N ALA A 109 9.60 -20.36 17.13
CA ALA A 109 9.71 -21.59 17.91
C ALA A 109 10.95 -21.58 18.81
N LEU A 110 12.10 -21.18 18.27
CA LEU A 110 13.35 -21.05 19.04
C LEU A 110 13.22 -20.00 20.16
N GLY A 111 12.63 -18.84 19.83
CA GLY A 111 12.39 -17.77 20.80
C GLY A 111 11.45 -18.22 21.92
N GLY A 112 10.36 -18.89 21.58
CA GLY A 112 9.43 -19.46 22.56
C GLY A 112 10.11 -20.49 23.46
N PHE A 113 10.91 -21.38 22.87
CA PHE A 113 11.69 -22.38 23.63
C PHE A 113 12.69 -21.72 24.58
N LEU A 114 13.48 -20.75 24.11
CA LEU A 114 14.46 -20.05 24.93
C LEU A 114 13.83 -19.28 26.09
N ILE A 115 12.69 -18.63 25.84
CA ILE A 115 11.94 -17.93 26.90
C ILE A 115 11.39 -18.92 27.91
N ALA A 116 10.76 -20.02 27.47
CA ALA A 116 10.24 -21.06 28.35
C ALA A 116 11.37 -21.70 29.19
N PHE A 117 12.49 -22.02 28.55
CA PHE A 117 13.69 -22.56 29.22
C PHE A 117 14.22 -21.58 30.26
N GLY A 118 14.37 -20.29 29.91
CA GLY A 118 14.83 -19.27 30.84
C GLY A 118 13.91 -19.09 32.04
N VAL A 119 12.59 -19.04 31.81
CA VAL A 119 11.58 -18.97 32.87
C VAL A 119 11.64 -20.21 33.77
N THR A 120 11.80 -21.41 33.19
CA THR A 120 11.89 -22.67 33.97
C THR A 120 13.13 -22.68 34.83
N LEU A 121 14.28 -22.23 34.32
CA LEU A 121 15.51 -22.10 35.13
C LEU A 121 15.36 -21.12 36.29
N LEU A 122 14.75 -19.98 36.04
CA LEU A 122 14.44 -18.97 37.07
C LEU A 122 13.53 -19.53 38.17
N LEU A 123 12.53 -20.33 37.81
CA LEU A 123 11.61 -20.98 38.74
C LEU A 123 12.31 -22.06 39.55
N LEU A 124 13.19 -22.86 38.94
CA LEU A 124 13.96 -23.89 39.64
C LEU A 124 14.94 -23.31 40.68
N TRP A 125 15.60 -22.19 40.34
CA TRP A 125 16.60 -21.58 41.25
C TRP A 125 15.96 -20.64 42.27
N GLY A 126 14.91 -19.90 41.91
CA GLY A 126 14.31 -18.87 42.74
C GLY A 126 13.09 -19.32 43.56
N GLY A 127 12.59 -20.54 43.32
CA GLY A 127 11.41 -21.07 44.03
C GLY A 127 10.24 -20.10 44.08
N TRP A 128 9.60 -19.98 45.25
CA TRP A 128 8.41 -19.09 45.43
C TRP A 128 8.72 -17.63 45.19
N ILE A 129 9.92 -17.15 45.40
CA ILE A 129 10.34 -15.76 45.20
C ILE A 129 10.29 -15.44 43.68
N ALA A 130 10.79 -16.34 42.85
CA ALA A 130 10.75 -16.17 41.39
C ALA A 130 9.31 -16.13 40.83
N VAL A 131 8.42 -16.96 41.39
CA VAL A 131 6.99 -16.94 40.99
C VAL A 131 6.36 -15.58 41.29
N THR A 132 6.55 -15.05 42.50
CA THR A 132 5.97 -13.76 42.90
C THR A 132 6.50 -12.60 42.06
N VAL A 133 7.81 -12.58 41.76
CA VAL A 133 8.43 -11.57 40.90
C VAL A 133 7.89 -11.64 39.47
N LEU A 134 7.74 -12.85 38.91
CA LEU A 134 7.22 -13.06 37.56
C LEU A 134 5.74 -12.61 37.44
N VAL A 135 4.92 -12.96 38.43
CA VAL A 135 3.50 -12.50 38.47
C VAL A 135 3.43 -10.98 38.60
N ALA A 136 4.25 -10.37 39.46
CA ALA A 136 4.32 -8.91 39.60
C ALA A 136 4.77 -8.23 38.30
N LEU A 137 5.75 -8.81 37.59
CA LEU A 137 6.23 -8.31 36.31
C LEU A 137 5.12 -8.39 35.24
N CYS A 138 4.41 -9.52 35.15
CA CYS A 138 3.29 -9.67 34.23
C CYS A 138 2.17 -8.66 34.54
N ALA A 139 1.79 -8.50 35.79
CA ALA A 139 0.78 -7.52 36.20
C ALA A 139 1.22 -6.08 35.85
N TRP A 140 2.50 -5.74 36.11
CA TRP A 140 3.06 -4.44 35.75
C TRP A 140 3.06 -4.19 34.24
N LEU A 141 3.44 -5.18 33.42
CA LEU A 141 3.40 -5.08 31.95
C LEU A 141 1.98 -4.89 31.44
N LEU A 142 1.00 -5.61 31.98
CA LEU A 142 -0.41 -5.46 31.61
C LEU A 142 -0.95 -4.06 31.96
N VAL A 143 -0.68 -3.56 33.18
CA VAL A 143 -1.06 -2.22 33.59
C VAL A 143 -0.39 -1.15 32.73
N ARG A 144 0.91 -1.31 32.43
CA ARG A 144 1.65 -0.41 31.56
C ARG A 144 1.10 -0.40 30.12
N SER A 145 0.78 -1.57 29.60
CA SER A 145 0.18 -1.70 28.26
C SER A 145 -1.20 -1.02 28.21
N HIS A 146 -2.01 -1.21 29.23
CA HIS A 146 -3.34 -0.58 29.32
C HIS A 146 -3.23 0.94 29.40
N ARG A 147 -2.32 1.46 30.23
CA ARG A 147 -2.06 2.91 30.34
C ARG A 147 -1.55 3.53 29.05
N ASN A 148 -0.69 2.83 28.28
CA ASN A 148 -0.24 3.30 27.00
C ASN A 148 -1.39 3.39 25.97
N VAL A 149 -2.30 2.42 25.99
CA VAL A 149 -3.50 2.44 25.12
C VAL A 149 -4.44 3.58 25.51
N GLU A 150 -4.62 3.84 26.80
CA GLU A 150 -5.42 4.99 27.27
C GLU A 150 -4.77 6.34 26.91
N GLN A 151 -3.45 6.45 27.01
CA GLN A 151 -2.72 7.65 26.60
C GLN A 151 -2.80 7.89 25.09
N ILE A 152 -2.76 6.83 24.26
CA ILE A 152 -2.96 6.92 22.81
C ILE A 152 -4.39 7.38 22.53
N LYS A 153 -5.40 6.79 23.18
CA LYS A 153 -6.80 7.21 23.03
C LYS A 153 -7.04 8.64 23.54
N ALA A 154 -6.43 9.04 24.64
CA ALA A 154 -6.51 10.41 25.14
C ALA A 154 -5.76 11.42 24.26
N ALA A 155 -4.71 10.99 23.54
CA ALA A 155 -4.03 11.81 22.54
C ALA A 155 -4.85 11.93 21.24
N GLU A 156 -5.62 10.89 20.90
CA GLU A 156 -6.58 10.88 19.79
C GLU A 156 -7.82 11.74 20.08
N THR A 157 -8.19 11.91 21.36
CA THR A 157 -9.28 12.80 21.79
C THR A 157 -8.83 14.26 21.95
N LYS A 158 -7.67 14.65 21.40
CA LYS A 158 -7.35 16.08 21.29
C LYS A 158 -8.39 16.72 20.40
N GLU A 159 -9.29 17.48 21.01
CA GLU A 159 -10.27 18.30 20.30
C GLU A 159 -9.59 19.00 19.12
N SER A 160 -10.14 18.78 17.92
CA SER A 160 -9.61 19.45 16.74
C SER A 160 -9.56 20.96 16.98
N PRO A 161 -8.57 21.69 16.46
CA PRO A 161 -8.47 23.15 16.65
C PRO A 161 -9.76 23.89 16.30
N VAL A 162 -10.54 23.35 15.37
CA VAL A 162 -11.86 23.84 14.94
C VAL A 162 -12.88 23.85 16.10
N VAL A 163 -12.79 22.89 17.04
CA VAL A 163 -13.73 22.82 18.19
C VAL A 163 -13.45 23.93 19.21
N ARG A 164 -12.25 24.50 19.21
CA ARG A 164 -11.85 25.60 20.10
C ARG A 164 -12.18 26.99 19.57
N ALA A 165 -12.46 27.11 18.27
CA ALA A 165 -12.78 28.41 17.68
C ALA A 165 -14.15 28.92 18.17
N GLU A 166 -14.19 30.15 18.67
CA GLU A 166 -15.40 30.76 19.27
C GLU A 166 -16.19 31.54 18.21
N THR A 167 -15.51 32.06 17.19
CA THR A 167 -16.15 32.87 16.14
C THR A 167 -16.13 32.16 14.78
N PRO A 168 -17.11 32.43 13.89
CA PRO A 168 -17.12 31.87 12.54
C PRO A 168 -15.86 32.20 11.73
N ASP A 169 -15.26 33.36 11.97
CA ASP A 169 -14.01 33.80 11.33
C ASP A 169 -12.81 32.95 11.76
N GLU A 170 -12.73 32.60 13.03
CA GLU A 170 -11.71 31.71 13.54
C GLU A 170 -11.87 30.28 12.98
N VAL A 171 -13.11 29.79 12.91
CA VAL A 171 -13.40 28.48 12.29
C VAL A 171 -12.91 28.45 10.85
N LEU A 172 -13.19 29.50 10.08
CA LEU A 172 -12.75 29.63 8.71
C LEU A 172 -11.23 29.65 8.58
N CYS A 173 -10.55 30.46 9.37
CA CYS A 173 -9.08 30.53 9.35
C CYS A 173 -8.43 29.19 9.70
N VAL A 174 -8.95 28.49 10.70
CA VAL A 174 -8.46 27.16 11.08
C VAL A 174 -8.71 26.16 9.96
N CYS A 175 -9.91 26.16 9.35
CA CYS A 175 -10.26 25.29 8.25
C CYS A 175 -9.33 25.50 7.03
N ILE A 176 -9.07 26.75 6.62
CA ILE A 176 -8.13 27.06 5.54
C ILE A 176 -6.72 26.56 5.87
N GLY A 177 -6.24 26.81 7.10
CA GLY A 177 -4.92 26.35 7.54
C GLY A 177 -4.78 24.83 7.50
N GLU A 178 -5.80 24.09 7.94
CA GLU A 178 -5.83 22.64 7.90
C GLU A 178 -5.86 22.11 6.44
N VAL A 179 -6.64 22.74 5.57
CA VAL A 179 -6.70 22.39 4.14
C VAL A 179 -5.33 22.60 3.50
N CYS A 180 -4.72 23.77 3.68
CA CYS A 180 -3.38 24.07 3.15
C CYS A 180 -2.35 23.05 3.62
N THR A 181 -2.30 22.78 4.92
CA THR A 181 -1.36 21.81 5.50
C THR A 181 -1.56 20.41 4.93
N THR A 182 -2.82 20.00 4.79
CA THR A 182 -3.15 18.68 4.20
C THR A 182 -2.73 18.61 2.74
N MET A 183 -2.99 19.65 1.95
CA MET A 183 -2.61 19.71 0.53
C MET A 183 -1.09 19.71 0.35
N GLU A 184 -0.34 20.40 1.20
CA GLU A 184 1.13 20.35 1.20
C GLU A 184 1.65 18.92 1.49
N HIS A 185 1.03 18.25 2.47
CA HIS A 185 1.38 16.86 2.77
C HIS A 185 1.04 15.93 1.59
N VAL A 186 -0.12 16.11 0.95
CA VAL A 186 -0.52 15.35 -0.25
C VAL A 186 0.52 15.50 -1.36
N THR A 187 0.90 16.74 -1.70
CA THR A 187 1.90 17.03 -2.74
C THR A 187 3.24 16.36 -2.43
N ARG A 188 3.70 16.50 -1.18
CA ARG A 188 4.96 15.91 -0.74
C ARG A 188 4.94 14.37 -0.80
N ILE A 189 3.87 13.73 -0.33
CA ILE A 189 3.73 12.26 -0.35
C ILE A 189 3.65 11.77 -1.80
N TYR A 190 2.87 12.44 -2.64
CA TYR A 190 2.73 12.10 -4.06
C TYR A 190 4.08 12.13 -4.79
N ASN A 191 4.81 13.23 -4.72
CA ASN A 191 6.12 13.41 -5.35
C ASN A 191 7.13 12.36 -4.84
N ARG A 192 7.24 12.18 -3.51
CA ARG A 192 8.14 11.18 -2.92
C ARG A 192 7.78 9.75 -3.31
N THR A 193 6.49 9.46 -3.48
CA THR A 193 6.03 8.15 -3.93
C THR A 193 6.48 7.87 -5.35
N LEU A 194 6.29 8.80 -6.29
CA LEU A 194 6.74 8.63 -7.68
C LEU A 194 8.26 8.47 -7.77
N VAL A 195 9.02 9.32 -7.09
CA VAL A 195 10.49 9.20 -7.05
C VAL A 195 10.94 7.86 -6.46
N ALA A 196 10.24 7.36 -5.44
CA ALA A 196 10.55 6.08 -4.82
C ALA A 196 10.18 4.89 -5.72
N VAL A 197 9.12 5.00 -6.54
CA VAL A 197 8.78 4.01 -7.59
C VAL A 197 9.86 3.97 -8.65
N PHE A 198 10.30 5.14 -9.16
CA PHE A 198 11.35 5.22 -10.19
C PHE A 198 12.69 4.62 -9.73
N LYS A 199 13.00 4.74 -8.42
CA LYS A 199 14.21 4.17 -7.79
C LYS A 199 14.00 2.77 -7.21
N GLU A 200 12.82 2.19 -7.34
CA GLU A 200 12.40 0.92 -6.72
C GLU A 200 12.73 0.88 -5.21
N ASN A 201 12.59 2.01 -4.51
CA ASN A 201 12.96 2.12 -3.10
C ASN A 201 11.81 1.69 -2.18
N ARG A 202 11.80 0.41 -1.84
CA ARG A 202 10.79 -0.23 -0.98
C ARG A 202 10.64 0.42 0.40
N LYS A 203 11.76 0.87 1.02
CA LYS A 203 11.71 1.47 2.36
C LYS A 203 10.96 2.79 2.35
N VAL A 204 11.28 3.68 1.40
CA VAL A 204 10.60 4.97 1.26
C VAL A 204 9.13 4.77 0.90
N LEU A 205 8.79 3.82 0.02
CA LEU A 205 7.39 3.52 -0.31
C LEU A 205 6.60 3.07 0.90
N LYS A 206 7.19 2.23 1.78
CA LYS A 206 6.54 1.84 3.03
C LYS A 206 6.25 3.03 3.94
N GLU A 207 7.20 3.96 4.05
CA GLU A 207 7.03 5.21 4.81
C GLU A 207 5.92 6.08 4.21
N MET A 208 5.83 6.16 2.87
CA MET A 208 4.79 6.93 2.18
C MET A 208 3.40 6.31 2.38
N VAL A 209 3.27 4.98 2.35
CA VAL A 209 2.00 4.31 2.68
C VAL A 209 1.56 4.66 4.10
N GLN A 210 2.44 4.55 5.09
CA GLN A 210 2.09 4.89 6.47
C GLN A 210 1.68 6.36 6.63
N SER A 211 2.36 7.25 5.92
CA SER A 211 2.05 8.69 5.95
C SER A 211 0.72 8.99 5.25
N SER A 212 0.42 8.35 4.12
CA SER A 212 -0.85 8.52 3.41
C SER A 212 -2.04 7.93 4.19
N ASP A 213 -1.85 6.76 4.84
CA ASP A 213 -2.85 6.14 5.67
C ASP A 213 -3.22 7.06 6.86
N LYS A 214 -2.22 7.59 7.55
CA LYS A 214 -2.43 8.55 8.65
C LYS A 214 -3.16 9.81 8.20
N LEU A 215 -2.75 10.39 7.06
CA LEU A 215 -3.37 11.58 6.51
C LEU A 215 -4.84 11.36 6.14
N PHE A 216 -5.16 10.19 5.58
CA PHE A 216 -6.53 9.80 5.26
C PHE A 216 -7.37 9.56 6.52
N GLU A 217 -6.82 8.91 7.54
CA GLU A 217 -7.52 8.71 8.82
C GLU A 217 -7.85 10.06 9.46
N GLU A 218 -6.91 10.99 9.50
CA GLU A 218 -7.14 12.35 10.00
C GLU A 218 -8.23 13.08 9.20
N ALA A 219 -8.24 12.99 7.87
CA ALA A 219 -9.27 13.60 7.01
C ALA A 219 -10.64 12.93 7.22
N ARG A 220 -10.67 11.61 7.34
CA ARG A 220 -11.88 10.83 7.62
C ARG A 220 -12.48 11.16 8.99
N ASP A 221 -11.66 11.25 10.01
CA ASP A 221 -12.11 11.56 11.36
C ASP A 221 -12.69 12.97 11.44
N ARG A 222 -12.15 13.94 10.72
CA ARG A 222 -12.77 15.27 10.54
C ARG A 222 -14.14 15.17 9.88
N LYS A 223 -14.29 14.32 8.85
CA LYS A 223 -15.57 14.10 8.15
C LYS A 223 -16.63 13.54 9.10
N TYR A 224 -16.28 12.56 9.93
CA TYR A 224 -17.22 11.98 10.89
C TYR A 224 -17.43 12.88 12.14
N GLY A 225 -16.43 13.64 12.53
CA GLY A 225 -16.48 14.59 13.65
C GLY A 225 -17.07 15.96 13.30
N ILE A 226 -17.70 16.13 12.15
CA ILE A 226 -18.16 17.42 11.61
C ILE A 226 -19.32 18.05 12.39
N MET A 227 -20.15 17.23 13.04
CA MET A 227 -21.42 17.66 13.65
C MET A 227 -21.30 18.76 14.71
N PRO A 228 -20.34 18.78 15.64
CA PRO A 228 -20.19 19.89 16.59
C PRO A 228 -19.88 21.22 15.90
N THR A 229 -19.05 21.19 14.88
CA THR A 229 -18.67 22.37 14.07
C THR A 229 -19.85 22.89 13.26
N LEU A 230 -20.62 21.99 12.64
CA LEU A 230 -21.83 22.36 11.90
C LEU A 230 -22.86 23.05 12.77
N ARG A 231 -23.11 22.54 13.99
CA ARG A 231 -24.06 23.18 14.92
C ARG A 231 -23.65 24.61 15.26
N ARG A 232 -22.37 24.91 15.33
CA ARG A 232 -21.88 26.28 15.54
C ARG A 232 -22.04 27.17 14.33
N LEU A 233 -21.70 26.64 13.15
CA LEU A 233 -21.83 27.36 11.86
C LEU A 233 -23.29 27.61 11.48
N GLN A 234 -24.20 26.67 11.71
CA GLN A 234 -25.64 26.82 11.43
C GLN A 234 -26.33 27.90 12.28
N GLN A 235 -25.75 28.30 13.39
CA GLN A 235 -26.23 29.44 14.15
C GLN A 235 -26.00 30.78 13.44
N CYS A 236 -25.10 30.79 12.44
CA CYS A 236 -24.76 31.98 11.67
C CYS A 236 -25.41 31.99 10.29
N ASP A 237 -25.34 30.89 9.53
CA ASP A 237 -25.94 30.72 8.20
C ASP A 237 -25.93 29.26 7.78
N ILE A 238 -27.02 28.79 7.11
CA ILE A 238 -27.16 27.41 6.65
C ILE A 238 -26.20 27.12 5.49
N ASP A 239 -26.02 28.09 4.59
CA ASP A 239 -25.18 27.93 3.41
C ASP A 239 -23.68 27.78 3.77
N THR A 240 -23.22 28.50 4.78
CA THR A 240 -21.88 28.36 5.34
C THR A 240 -21.60 26.92 5.81
N GLY A 241 -22.57 26.30 6.48
CA GLY A 241 -22.47 24.90 6.92
C GLY A 241 -22.37 23.92 5.74
N HIS A 242 -23.14 24.17 4.66
CA HIS A 242 -23.12 23.33 3.45
C HIS A 242 -21.74 23.33 2.76
N PHE A 243 -21.14 24.49 2.57
CA PHE A 243 -19.82 24.60 1.96
C PHE A 243 -18.72 23.97 2.80
N TYR A 244 -18.81 24.10 4.14
CA TYR A 244 -17.87 23.43 5.05
C TYR A 244 -17.92 21.90 4.90
N VAL A 245 -19.12 21.30 4.82
CA VAL A 245 -19.29 19.87 4.57
C VAL A 245 -18.60 19.45 3.27
N GLN A 246 -18.80 20.23 2.20
CA GLN A 246 -18.18 19.95 0.90
C GLN A 246 -16.66 20.00 0.96
N VAL A 247 -16.09 21.00 1.64
CA VAL A 247 -14.62 21.12 1.79
C VAL A 247 -14.03 19.89 2.49
N VAL A 248 -14.64 19.47 3.59
CA VAL A 248 -14.18 18.30 4.35
C VAL A 248 -14.35 17.01 3.53
N ASP A 249 -15.42 16.89 2.77
CA ASP A 249 -15.67 15.74 1.89
C ASP A 249 -14.61 15.64 0.78
N TYR A 250 -14.40 16.73 0.05
CA TYR A 250 -13.41 16.78 -1.02
C TYR A 250 -11.98 16.54 -0.49
N LEU A 251 -11.65 17.05 0.69
CA LEU A 251 -10.36 16.81 1.32
C LEU A 251 -10.15 15.31 1.63
N SER A 252 -11.20 14.65 2.12
CA SER A 252 -11.19 13.20 2.34
C SER A 252 -11.00 12.42 1.03
N GLU A 253 -11.65 12.85 -0.06
CA GLU A 253 -11.50 12.18 -1.37
C GLU A 253 -10.12 12.41 -2.00
N VAL A 254 -9.49 13.59 -1.81
CA VAL A 254 -8.10 13.84 -2.24
C VAL A 254 -7.13 12.89 -1.53
N THR A 255 -7.26 12.75 -0.20
CA THR A 255 -6.38 11.85 0.58
C THR A 255 -6.63 10.39 0.26
N LYS A 256 -7.86 10.01 -0.09
CA LYS A 256 -8.23 8.66 -0.53
C LYS A 256 -7.60 8.31 -1.88
N ALA A 257 -7.65 9.23 -2.87
CA ALA A 257 -6.98 9.05 -4.15
C ALA A 257 -5.47 8.85 -3.97
N LEU A 258 -4.85 9.55 -3.02
CA LEU A 258 -3.43 9.38 -2.69
C LEU A 258 -3.12 7.96 -2.16
N ILE A 259 -3.98 7.37 -1.32
CA ILE A 259 -3.84 5.98 -0.88
C ILE A 259 -3.90 5.00 -2.06
N HIS A 260 -4.80 5.26 -3.01
CA HIS A 260 -4.94 4.42 -4.21
C HIS A 260 -3.71 4.51 -5.13
N ILE A 261 -2.82 5.47 -4.92
CA ILE A 261 -1.52 5.56 -5.58
C ILE A 261 -0.43 4.88 -4.74
N THR A 262 -0.35 5.23 -3.45
CA THR A 262 0.77 4.81 -2.59
C THR A 262 0.77 3.31 -2.29
N ARG A 263 -0.39 2.71 -2.00
CA ARG A 263 -0.52 1.28 -1.69
C ARG A 263 -0.17 0.39 -2.88
N PRO A 264 -0.77 0.56 -4.08
CA PRO A 264 -0.39 -0.24 -5.24
C PRO A 264 1.06 -0.06 -5.65
N ALA A 265 1.61 1.15 -5.52
CA ALA A 265 3.02 1.42 -5.77
C ALA A 265 3.94 0.62 -4.82
N TYR A 266 3.63 0.62 -3.52
CA TYR A 266 4.37 -0.17 -2.55
C TYR A 266 4.22 -1.67 -2.81
N GLU A 267 3.00 -2.17 -3.05
CA GLU A 267 2.74 -3.59 -3.31
C GLU A 267 3.47 -4.07 -4.55
N HIS A 268 3.50 -3.26 -5.61
CA HIS A 268 4.21 -3.57 -6.84
C HIS A 268 5.71 -3.81 -6.59
N ILE A 269 6.38 -2.87 -5.91
CA ILE A 269 7.80 -2.97 -5.61
C ILE A 269 8.07 -4.04 -4.53
N ASN A 270 7.20 -4.17 -3.53
CA ASN A 270 7.31 -5.16 -2.47
C ASN A 270 7.20 -6.60 -3.00
N ASN A 271 6.39 -6.81 -4.03
CA ASN A 271 6.23 -8.08 -4.70
C ASN A 271 7.30 -8.34 -5.77
N ASN A 272 8.28 -7.45 -5.92
CA ASN A 272 9.37 -7.49 -6.91
C ASN A 272 8.86 -7.61 -8.35
N HIS A 273 7.73 -6.96 -8.67
CA HIS A 273 7.29 -6.85 -10.05
C HIS A 273 8.29 -6.02 -10.86
N GLU A 274 8.26 -6.21 -12.17
CA GLU A 274 9.11 -5.47 -13.10
C GLU A 274 8.86 -3.97 -12.98
N GLY A 275 9.93 -3.17 -12.96
CA GLY A 275 9.83 -1.71 -12.82
C GLY A 275 9.20 -1.04 -14.05
N LEU A 276 8.90 0.24 -13.92
CA LEU A 276 8.38 1.05 -15.02
C LEU A 276 9.44 1.24 -16.12
N THR A 277 9.01 1.30 -17.38
CA THR A 277 9.90 1.62 -18.49
C THR A 277 10.38 3.07 -18.43
N LYS A 278 11.46 3.38 -19.17
CA LYS A 278 12.00 4.76 -19.21
C LYS A 278 10.96 5.76 -19.73
N GLU A 279 10.17 5.35 -20.73
CA GLU A 279 9.12 6.16 -21.33
C GLU A 279 8.00 6.43 -20.32
N GLN A 280 7.57 5.41 -19.57
CA GLN A 280 6.57 5.55 -18.50
C GLN A 280 7.06 6.50 -17.40
N ILE A 281 8.34 6.40 -17.03
CA ILE A 281 8.94 7.30 -16.03
C ILE A 281 8.93 8.75 -16.52
N VAL A 282 9.30 9.01 -17.78
CA VAL A 282 9.29 10.37 -18.36
C VAL A 282 7.88 10.94 -18.40
N ASP A 283 6.89 10.14 -18.80
CA ASP A 283 5.49 10.57 -18.81
C ASP A 283 5.02 10.94 -17.38
N LEU A 284 5.32 10.08 -16.38
CA LEU A 284 4.93 10.35 -14.99
C LEU A 284 5.70 11.53 -14.37
N MET A 285 6.93 11.78 -14.75
CA MET A 285 7.67 12.99 -14.31
C MET A 285 6.98 14.25 -14.83
N ARG A 286 6.59 14.29 -16.11
CA ARG A 286 5.85 15.42 -16.69
C ARG A 286 4.52 15.65 -15.98
N VAL A 287 3.80 14.58 -15.67
CA VAL A 287 2.55 14.64 -14.89
C VAL A 287 2.82 15.17 -13.48
N ASN A 288 3.88 14.70 -12.81
CA ASN A 288 4.26 15.16 -11.47
C ASN A 288 4.53 16.65 -11.41
N ASP A 289 5.30 17.19 -12.36
CA ASP A 289 5.65 18.61 -12.42
C ASP A 289 4.37 19.47 -12.59
N GLN A 290 3.41 19.02 -13.41
CA GLN A 290 2.15 19.71 -13.59
C GLN A 290 1.25 19.62 -12.34
N VAL A 291 1.23 18.50 -11.65
CA VAL A 291 0.49 18.32 -10.38
C VAL A 291 1.05 19.23 -9.31
N GLU A 292 2.37 19.29 -9.16
CA GLU A 292 3.04 20.16 -8.19
C GLU A 292 2.69 21.62 -8.46
N ALA A 293 2.79 22.09 -9.70
CA ALA A 293 2.45 23.45 -10.08
C ALA A 293 0.96 23.79 -9.79
N ILE A 294 0.03 22.87 -10.03
CA ILE A 294 -1.39 23.09 -9.72
C ILE A 294 -1.61 23.17 -8.20
N PHE A 295 -0.99 22.28 -7.42
CA PHE A 295 -1.15 22.29 -5.97
C PHE A 295 -0.50 23.50 -5.31
N ASP A 296 0.65 23.95 -5.80
CA ASP A 296 1.29 25.17 -5.32
C ASP A 296 0.40 26.38 -5.56
N LYS A 297 -0.23 26.46 -6.75
CA LYS A 297 -1.16 27.55 -7.07
C LYS A 297 -2.42 27.49 -6.20
N ILE A 298 -3.00 26.29 -5.98
CA ILE A 298 -4.15 26.10 -5.08
C ILE A 298 -3.80 26.54 -3.65
N ASN A 299 -2.64 26.13 -3.14
CA ASN A 299 -2.20 26.51 -1.80
C ASN A 299 -1.97 28.02 -1.66
N ASP A 300 -1.42 28.65 -2.67
CA ASP A 300 -1.20 30.09 -2.71
C ASP A 300 -2.53 30.85 -2.65
N MET A 301 -3.51 30.45 -3.47
CA MET A 301 -4.85 31.02 -3.47
C MET A 301 -5.57 30.83 -2.12
N LEU A 302 -5.45 29.67 -1.51
CA LEU A 302 -6.05 29.39 -0.21
C LEU A 302 -5.41 30.24 0.91
N ARG A 303 -4.08 30.45 0.88
CA ARG A 303 -3.35 31.26 1.87
C ARG A 303 -3.65 32.74 1.74
N THR A 304 -3.63 33.24 0.52
CA THR A 304 -3.88 34.67 0.23
C THR A 304 -5.38 35.03 0.33
N LYS A 305 -6.25 34.02 0.28
CA LYS A 305 -7.72 34.19 0.16
C LYS A 305 -8.10 34.96 -1.11
N ASP A 306 -7.25 34.95 -2.12
CA ASP A 306 -7.47 35.55 -3.43
C ASP A 306 -7.73 34.46 -4.46
N PHE A 307 -8.95 34.47 -5.03
CA PHE A 307 -9.41 33.48 -6.01
C PHE A 307 -9.50 34.05 -7.43
N SER A 308 -8.85 35.20 -7.67
CA SER A 308 -8.83 35.85 -9.00
C SER A 308 -8.26 34.94 -10.11
N ASP A 309 -7.33 34.04 -9.73
CA ASP A 309 -6.65 33.12 -10.66
C ASP A 309 -7.33 31.74 -10.79
N LEU A 310 -8.61 31.63 -10.39
CA LEU A 310 -9.34 30.35 -10.47
C LEU A 310 -9.39 29.77 -11.90
N ASP A 311 -9.59 30.63 -12.89
CA ASP A 311 -9.62 30.25 -14.31
C ASP A 311 -8.26 29.70 -14.76
N MET A 312 -7.16 30.27 -14.28
CA MET A 312 -5.82 29.74 -14.53
C MET A 312 -5.65 28.29 -14.01
N VAL A 313 -6.15 27.98 -12.80
CA VAL A 313 -6.11 26.62 -12.26
C VAL A 313 -6.94 25.67 -13.11
N LEU A 314 -8.09 26.12 -13.65
CA LEU A 314 -8.91 25.32 -14.57
C LEU A 314 -8.16 25.01 -15.88
N GLU A 315 -7.46 26.00 -16.45
CA GLU A 315 -6.65 25.81 -17.65
C GLU A 315 -5.47 24.85 -17.39
N MET A 316 -4.76 25.02 -16.28
CA MET A 316 -3.68 24.11 -15.88
C MET A 316 -4.20 22.66 -15.71
N ARG A 317 -5.37 22.46 -15.11
CA ARG A 317 -6.01 21.15 -14.98
C ARG A 317 -6.33 20.55 -16.35
N ASP A 318 -6.91 21.31 -17.27
CA ASP A 318 -7.28 20.81 -18.60
C ASP A 318 -6.03 20.36 -19.36
N LYS A 319 -4.96 21.13 -19.31
CA LYS A 319 -3.66 20.77 -19.88
C LYS A 319 -3.06 19.51 -19.27
N LEU A 320 -3.18 19.34 -17.94
CA LEU A 320 -2.77 18.10 -17.28
C LEU A 320 -3.61 16.91 -17.75
N PHE A 321 -4.93 17.09 -17.92
CA PHE A 321 -5.80 16.01 -18.38
C PHE A 321 -5.49 15.58 -19.81
N ASP A 322 -5.17 16.52 -20.68
CA ASP A 322 -4.70 16.21 -22.04
C ASP A 322 -3.37 15.41 -21.98
N THR A 323 -2.44 15.83 -21.13
CA THR A 323 -1.17 15.08 -20.91
C THR A 323 -1.44 13.65 -20.42
N ILE A 324 -2.36 13.47 -19.48
CA ILE A 324 -2.73 12.14 -18.95
C ILE A 324 -3.40 11.29 -20.07
N VAL A 325 -4.29 11.87 -20.85
CA VAL A 325 -4.95 11.16 -21.95
C VAL A 325 -3.93 10.72 -23.01
N GLU A 326 -2.98 11.56 -23.36
CA GLU A 326 -1.90 11.20 -24.28
C GLU A 326 -1.02 10.07 -23.72
N ALA A 327 -0.68 10.13 -22.44
CA ALA A 327 0.10 9.11 -21.76
C ALA A 327 -0.64 7.74 -21.74
N ILE A 328 -1.96 7.74 -21.48
CA ILE A 328 -2.80 6.54 -21.54
C ILE A 328 -2.83 5.98 -22.97
N LYS A 329 -3.07 6.82 -23.99
CA LYS A 329 -3.06 6.38 -25.40
C LYS A 329 -1.72 5.81 -25.83
N SER A 330 -0.62 6.42 -25.39
CA SER A 330 0.73 5.94 -25.66
C SER A 330 0.98 4.58 -25.02
N GLN A 331 0.49 4.35 -23.79
CA GLN A 331 0.58 3.06 -23.13
C GLN A 331 -0.23 1.97 -23.84
N LEU A 332 -1.44 2.28 -24.30
CA LEU A 332 -2.26 1.33 -25.07
C LEU A 332 -1.58 0.93 -26.39
N ARG A 333 -0.90 1.87 -27.04
CA ARG A 333 -0.11 1.56 -28.24
C ARG A 333 1.08 0.65 -27.93
N ARG A 334 1.78 0.88 -26.81
CA ARG A 334 2.90 0.03 -26.36
C ARG A 334 2.42 -1.40 -26.07
N ILE A 335 1.30 -1.57 -25.40
CA ILE A 335 0.71 -2.89 -25.11
C ILE A 335 0.34 -3.63 -26.41
N ASN A 336 -0.17 -2.95 -27.42
CA ASN A 336 -0.57 -3.56 -28.69
C ASN A 336 0.64 -3.88 -29.62
N GLY A 337 1.77 -3.22 -29.43
CA GLY A 337 2.94 -3.33 -30.32
C GLY A 337 4.08 -4.20 -29.79
N ASP A 338 4.12 -4.51 -28.51
CA ASP A 338 5.24 -5.20 -27.88
C ASP A 338 4.73 -6.22 -26.84
N GLU A 339 4.92 -7.49 -27.11
CA GLU A 339 4.57 -8.59 -26.18
C GLU A 339 5.44 -8.61 -24.91
N THR A 340 6.53 -7.83 -24.87
CA THR A 340 7.47 -7.80 -23.75
C THR A 340 7.07 -6.84 -22.65
N VAL A 341 6.02 -6.02 -22.85
CA VAL A 341 5.56 -5.04 -21.85
C VAL A 341 4.92 -5.74 -20.66
N SER A 342 5.48 -5.53 -19.48
CA SER A 342 4.92 -6.08 -18.23
C SER A 342 3.50 -5.60 -17.99
N THR A 343 2.57 -6.56 -17.90
CA THR A 343 1.15 -6.28 -17.63
C THR A 343 0.97 -5.59 -16.26
N ARG A 344 1.75 -6.01 -15.25
CA ARG A 344 1.62 -5.45 -13.90
C ARG A 344 2.19 -4.04 -13.80
N ALA A 345 3.30 -3.76 -14.47
CA ALA A 345 3.84 -2.40 -14.59
C ALA A 345 2.86 -1.47 -15.33
N SER A 346 2.22 -1.98 -16.40
CA SER A 346 1.20 -1.24 -17.15
C SER A 346 -0.02 -0.92 -16.29
N VAL A 347 -0.49 -1.87 -15.48
CA VAL A 347 -1.62 -1.65 -14.55
C VAL A 347 -1.26 -0.61 -13.50
N LEU A 348 -0.06 -0.69 -12.88
CA LEU A 348 0.39 0.33 -11.93
C LEU A 348 0.44 1.72 -12.58
N TYR A 349 1.05 1.82 -13.76
CA TYR A 349 1.16 3.08 -14.51
C TYR A 349 -0.21 3.71 -14.79
N LEU A 350 -1.16 2.92 -15.31
CA LEU A 350 -2.53 3.39 -15.58
C LEU A 350 -3.29 3.75 -14.31
N THR A 351 -3.08 3.02 -13.22
CA THR A 351 -3.67 3.33 -11.91
C THR A 351 -3.17 4.68 -11.41
N ILE A 352 -1.85 4.93 -11.45
CA ILE A 352 -1.28 6.23 -11.04
C ILE A 352 -1.89 7.36 -11.85
N LEU A 353 -1.99 7.24 -13.17
CA LEU A 353 -2.56 8.28 -14.04
C LEU A 353 -4.03 8.56 -13.72
N ASN A 354 -4.86 7.53 -13.55
CA ASN A 354 -6.28 7.67 -13.27
C ASN A 354 -6.54 8.26 -11.87
N GLU A 355 -5.81 7.79 -10.86
CA GLU A 355 -5.96 8.31 -9.50
C GLU A 355 -5.42 9.75 -9.38
N THR A 356 -4.37 10.10 -10.14
CA THR A 356 -3.90 11.49 -10.25
C THR A 356 -4.99 12.39 -10.82
N LYS A 357 -5.67 11.96 -11.88
CA LYS A 357 -6.81 12.68 -12.45
C LYS A 357 -7.92 12.89 -11.41
N THR A 358 -8.28 11.84 -10.66
CA THR A 358 -9.28 11.90 -9.60
C THR A 358 -8.86 12.88 -8.50
N MET A 359 -7.61 12.81 -8.05
CA MET A 359 -7.05 13.68 -7.01
C MET A 359 -7.13 15.16 -7.39
N ILE A 360 -6.78 15.51 -8.64
CA ILE A 360 -6.85 16.89 -9.15
C ILE A 360 -8.28 17.37 -9.30
N LEU A 361 -9.22 16.51 -9.73
CA LEU A 361 -10.65 16.86 -9.78
C LEU A 361 -11.19 17.23 -8.40
N GLN A 362 -10.85 16.45 -7.38
CA GLN A 362 -11.30 16.70 -6.01
C GLN A 362 -10.64 17.95 -5.41
N ALA A 363 -9.33 18.15 -5.66
CA ALA A 363 -8.63 19.37 -5.23
C ALA A 363 -9.24 20.65 -5.85
N ARG A 364 -9.62 20.60 -7.13
CA ARG A 364 -10.31 21.72 -7.78
C ARG A 364 -11.72 21.95 -7.19
N ASN A 365 -12.47 20.88 -6.91
CA ASN A 365 -13.80 21.01 -6.30
C ASN A 365 -13.69 21.59 -4.87
N LEU A 366 -12.68 21.18 -4.12
CA LEU A 366 -12.34 21.75 -2.82
C LEU A 366 -12.07 23.26 -2.93
N LEU A 367 -11.23 23.68 -3.88
CA LEU A 367 -10.92 25.10 -4.10
C LEU A 367 -12.19 25.91 -4.42
N LYS A 368 -13.05 25.38 -5.30
CA LYS A 368 -14.33 26.03 -5.67
C LYS A 368 -15.27 26.16 -4.47
N SER A 369 -15.41 25.10 -3.67
CA SER A 369 -16.24 25.15 -2.46
C SER A 369 -15.70 26.12 -1.41
N GLN A 370 -14.37 26.23 -1.30
CA GLN A 370 -13.71 27.18 -0.40
C GLN A 370 -13.91 28.63 -0.88
N HIS A 371 -13.91 28.88 -2.18
CA HIS A 371 -14.21 30.17 -2.78
C HIS A 371 -15.66 30.59 -2.46
N TYR A 372 -16.64 29.73 -2.69
CA TYR A 372 -18.05 30.02 -2.36
C TYR A 372 -18.26 30.23 -0.85
N PHE A 373 -17.56 29.47 -0.01
CA PHE A 373 -17.60 29.66 1.44
C PHE A 373 -17.15 31.07 1.87
N LEU A 374 -16.19 31.65 1.17
CA LEU A 374 -15.70 33.02 1.41
C LEU A 374 -16.59 34.10 0.82
N GLU A 375 -17.24 33.87 -0.31
CA GLU A 375 -18.12 34.85 -0.97
C GLU A 375 -19.45 35.04 -0.22
N HIS A 376 -20.06 33.98 0.28
CA HIS A 376 -21.35 34.05 1.00
C HIS A 376 -21.25 34.65 2.38
N LYS A 377 -20.04 34.97 2.82
CA LYS A 377 -19.80 35.65 4.08
C LYS A 377 -19.78 37.18 3.97
N LYS A 378 -19.77 37.73 2.74
CA LYS A 378 -19.91 39.17 2.50
C LYS A 378 -21.39 39.58 2.49
#